data_471252ae4c2934ec6b676ebc49fa69ee
#
_entry.id   471252ae4c2934ec6b676ebc49fa69ee
#
_cell.length_a   1.000
_cell.length_b   1.000
_cell.length_c   1.000
_cell.angle_alpha   90.00
_cell.angle_beta   90.00
_cell.angle_gamma   90.00
#
_symmetry.space_group_name_H-M   'P 1'
#
loop_
_entity.id
_entity.type
_entity.pdbx_description
1 polymer ?
#
loop_
_entity_poly.entity_id
_entity_poly.type
_entity_poly.pdbx_seq_one_letter_code
_entity_poly.pdbx_strand_id
1 'polypeptide(L)'
;DSIKHHGPAYHTGIGRVVYGGGGITPDIFVAEDTLGMTSYYKEASMSGLILQYAFSYTDDNRLKLNNFKEMMEMSDYLNKQNLVEQFATYADKHGLQRRNLLIKKSHKLLERSLNGRIIYNMLNEQAWTEYINQDDPVIRHTLEVFHNNAAFPKKPAAVAKKPLTKKKKK
;
A
#
# COMPACT_ATOMS: atom_id res chain seq x y z
N ASP A 1 -7.74 16.32 10.74
CA ASP A 1 -8.95 16.36 11.60
C ASP A 1 -9.97 17.44 11.25
N SER A 2 -9.62 18.49 10.52
CA SER A 2 -10.53 19.61 10.21
C SER A 2 -11.57 19.33 9.11
N ILE A 3 -11.46 18.25 8.35
CA ILE A 3 -12.41 17.91 7.27
C ILE A 3 -13.64 17.17 7.81
N LYS A 4 -13.56 16.56 8.98
CA LYS A 4 -14.60 15.65 9.52
C LYS A 4 -15.90 16.33 9.99
N HIS A 5 -15.97 17.68 10.08
CA HIS A 5 -17.09 18.35 10.77
C HIS A 5 -17.77 19.50 10.02
N HIS A 6 -17.52 19.67 8.71
CA HIS A 6 -18.06 20.85 7.97
C HIS A 6 -19.30 20.56 7.10
N GLY A 7 -19.85 19.35 7.11
CA GLY A 7 -21.06 19.01 6.36
C GLY A 7 -22.26 18.71 7.26
N PRO A 8 -23.49 18.64 6.69
CA PRO A 8 -24.67 18.22 7.44
C PRO A 8 -24.50 16.80 7.98
N ALA A 9 -24.86 16.60 9.24
CA ALA A 9 -24.78 15.30 9.90
C ALA A 9 -26.03 14.47 9.59
N TYR A 10 -25.83 13.22 9.21
CA TYR A 10 -26.88 12.23 8.96
C TYR A 10 -26.70 11.03 9.89
N HIS A 11 -27.78 10.29 10.13
CA HIS A 11 -27.76 9.08 10.94
C HIS A 11 -28.06 7.86 10.06
N THR A 12 -27.22 6.85 10.16
CA THR A 12 -27.50 5.56 9.51
C THR A 12 -28.60 4.80 10.26
N GLY A 13 -29.19 3.77 9.65
CA GLY A 13 -30.21 2.92 10.27
C GLY A 13 -29.80 2.26 11.58
N ILE A 14 -28.49 2.15 11.86
CA ILE A 14 -27.92 1.64 13.11
C ILE A 14 -27.54 2.75 14.10
N GLY A 15 -27.89 4.01 13.80
CA GLY A 15 -27.68 5.17 14.69
C GLY A 15 -26.27 5.79 14.62
N ARG A 16 -25.46 5.44 13.63
CA ARG A 16 -24.13 6.03 13.43
C ARG A 16 -24.25 7.39 12.75
N VAL A 17 -23.48 8.37 13.22
CA VAL A 17 -23.40 9.69 12.58
C VAL A 17 -22.42 9.63 11.41
N VAL A 18 -22.87 10.12 10.25
CA VAL A 18 -22.06 10.32 9.04
C VAL A 18 -22.24 11.75 8.55
N TYR A 19 -21.21 12.33 7.95
CA TYR A 19 -21.23 13.70 7.46
C TYR A 19 -21.30 13.72 5.94
N GLY A 20 -22.17 14.57 5.39
CA GLY A 20 -22.31 14.78 3.95
C GLY A 20 -21.43 15.93 3.45
N GLY A 21 -21.23 16.01 2.12
CA GLY A 21 -20.63 17.17 1.47
C GLY A 21 -19.17 17.01 1.00
N GLY A 22 -18.50 15.88 1.24
CA GLY A 22 -17.08 15.70 0.89
C GLY A 22 -16.71 14.31 0.39
N GLY A 23 -17.69 13.51 -0.08
CA GLY A 23 -17.46 12.11 -0.42
C GLY A 23 -17.49 11.19 0.79
N ILE A 24 -16.98 9.96 0.63
CA ILE A 24 -16.97 8.95 1.70
C ILE A 24 -15.65 9.08 2.47
N THR A 25 -15.74 9.45 3.75
CA THR A 25 -14.58 9.48 4.64
C THR A 25 -14.45 8.13 5.35
N PRO A 26 -13.30 7.46 5.28
CA PRO A 26 -13.08 6.20 5.99
C PRO A 26 -13.05 6.42 7.51
N ASP A 27 -13.49 5.43 8.27
CA ASP A 27 -13.44 5.48 9.74
C ASP A 27 -12.04 5.28 10.29
N ILE A 28 -11.25 4.48 9.59
CA ILE A 28 -9.88 4.15 9.92
C ILE A 28 -9.00 4.68 8.80
N PHE A 29 -8.11 5.59 9.14
CA PHE A 29 -7.15 6.17 8.22
C PHE A 29 -5.78 5.54 8.47
N VAL A 30 -5.19 4.98 7.41
CA VAL A 30 -3.80 4.50 7.42
C VAL A 30 -2.98 5.45 6.56
N ALA A 31 -2.02 6.14 7.19
CA ALA A 31 -1.15 7.06 6.46
C ALA A 31 -0.24 6.29 5.49
N GLU A 32 -0.08 6.82 4.29
CA GLU A 32 0.89 6.30 3.33
C GLU A 32 2.32 6.57 3.84
N ASP A 33 3.17 5.52 3.83
CA ASP A 33 4.60 5.69 4.15
C ASP A 33 5.34 6.24 2.92
N THR A 34 5.63 7.53 2.97
CA THR A 34 6.37 8.24 1.91
C THR A 34 7.86 8.37 2.19
N LEU A 35 8.38 7.86 3.30
CA LEU A 35 9.77 8.05 3.73
C LEU A 35 10.81 7.55 2.70
N GLY A 36 10.48 6.51 1.95
CA GLY A 36 11.33 5.98 0.89
C GLY A 36 11.15 6.65 -0.48
N MET A 37 10.18 7.55 -0.66
CA MET A 37 9.90 8.23 -1.94
C MET A 37 10.88 9.38 -2.21
N THR A 38 12.14 9.08 -2.46
CA THR A 38 13.14 10.09 -2.83
C THR A 38 12.97 10.57 -4.27
N SER A 39 13.64 11.69 -4.62
CA SER A 39 13.67 12.17 -6.02
C SER A 39 14.29 11.14 -6.96
N TYR A 40 15.31 10.40 -6.51
CA TYR A 40 15.91 9.32 -7.30
C TYR A 40 14.89 8.23 -7.66
N TYR A 41 14.11 7.76 -6.68
CA TYR A 41 13.08 6.77 -6.92
C TYR A 41 12.00 7.28 -7.89
N LYS A 42 11.55 8.53 -7.68
CA LYS A 42 10.56 9.15 -8.57
C LYS A 42 11.06 9.27 -10.02
N GLU A 43 12.29 9.76 -10.21
CA GLU A 43 12.91 9.85 -11.52
C GLU A 43 13.07 8.48 -12.19
N ALA A 44 13.54 7.47 -11.44
CA ALA A 44 13.69 6.09 -11.93
C ALA A 44 12.36 5.47 -12.37
N SER A 45 11.28 5.77 -11.62
CA SER A 45 9.93 5.28 -11.94
C SER A 45 9.33 6.00 -13.14
N MET A 46 9.41 7.33 -13.17
CA MET A 46 8.80 8.16 -14.22
C MET A 46 9.50 8.02 -15.56
N SER A 47 10.83 7.82 -15.57
CA SER A 47 11.60 7.56 -16.78
C SER A 47 11.39 6.16 -17.38
N GLY A 48 10.72 5.25 -16.64
CA GLY A 48 10.55 3.87 -17.08
C GLY A 48 11.78 2.98 -16.90
N LEU A 49 12.87 3.49 -16.31
CA LEU A 49 14.13 2.74 -16.16
C LEU A 49 13.97 1.49 -15.31
N ILE A 50 13.09 1.52 -14.27
CA ILE A 50 12.79 0.35 -13.46
C ILE A 50 12.19 -0.77 -14.34
N LEU A 51 11.25 -0.43 -15.21
CA LEU A 51 10.60 -1.39 -16.12
C LEU A 51 11.61 -1.96 -17.14
N GLN A 52 12.41 -1.09 -17.74
CA GLN A 52 13.41 -1.47 -18.75
C GLN A 52 14.44 -2.42 -18.15
N TYR A 53 14.97 -2.08 -16.97
CA TYR A 53 15.93 -2.93 -16.28
C TYR A 53 15.33 -4.28 -15.90
N ALA A 54 14.13 -4.28 -15.29
CA ALA A 54 13.49 -5.52 -14.89
C ALA A 54 13.21 -6.44 -16.09
N PHE A 55 12.86 -5.88 -17.24
CA PHE A 55 12.65 -6.62 -18.47
C PHE A 55 13.98 -7.23 -18.97
N SER A 56 15.05 -6.41 -19.07
CA SER A 56 16.39 -6.89 -19.47
C SER A 56 16.90 -7.98 -18.53
N TYR A 57 16.81 -7.75 -17.22
CA TYR A 57 17.21 -8.76 -16.23
C TYR A 57 16.44 -10.07 -16.38
N THR A 58 15.14 -9.98 -16.62
CA THR A 58 14.28 -11.14 -16.85
C THR A 58 14.76 -11.94 -18.06
N ASP A 59 15.04 -11.28 -19.18
CA ASP A 59 15.48 -11.94 -20.39
C ASP A 59 16.86 -12.58 -20.25
N ASP A 60 17.80 -11.86 -19.66
CA ASP A 60 19.17 -12.34 -19.43
C ASP A 60 19.22 -13.56 -18.49
N ASN A 61 18.27 -13.66 -17.57
CA ASN A 61 18.20 -14.71 -16.54
C ASN A 61 17.05 -15.70 -16.73
N ARG A 62 16.35 -15.66 -17.85
CA ARG A 62 15.11 -16.43 -18.10
C ARG A 62 15.26 -17.92 -17.81
N LEU A 63 16.33 -18.56 -18.26
CA LEU A 63 16.56 -19.99 -18.03
C LEU A 63 16.64 -20.35 -16.54
N LYS A 64 17.23 -19.49 -15.74
CA LYS A 64 17.35 -19.69 -14.30
C LYS A 64 16.04 -19.38 -13.58
N LEU A 65 15.40 -18.27 -13.97
CA LEU A 65 14.13 -17.83 -13.37
C LEU A 65 12.99 -18.81 -13.66
N ASN A 66 13.00 -19.50 -14.77
CA ASN A 66 12.01 -20.55 -15.12
C ASN A 66 11.96 -21.71 -14.13
N ASN A 67 12.97 -21.91 -13.29
CA ASN A 67 12.96 -22.95 -12.27
C ASN A 67 12.01 -22.61 -11.08
N PHE A 68 11.68 -21.34 -10.89
CA PHE A 68 10.77 -20.90 -9.84
C PHE A 68 9.33 -20.85 -10.37
N LYS A 69 8.42 -21.56 -9.71
CA LYS A 69 7.00 -21.61 -10.08
C LYS A 69 6.12 -20.87 -9.10
N GLU A 70 6.62 -20.66 -7.89
CA GLU A 70 5.93 -20.00 -6.80
C GLU A 70 6.54 -18.60 -6.54
N MET A 71 5.67 -17.66 -6.22
CA MET A 71 6.06 -16.26 -5.97
C MET A 71 7.09 -16.15 -4.83
N MET A 72 6.91 -16.88 -3.73
CA MET A 72 7.81 -16.85 -2.57
C MET A 72 9.21 -17.31 -2.92
N GLU A 73 9.34 -18.44 -3.62
CA GLU A 73 10.63 -18.98 -4.04
C GLU A 73 11.39 -18.00 -4.92
N MET A 74 10.68 -17.40 -5.88
CA MET A 74 11.26 -16.39 -6.77
C MET A 74 11.69 -15.14 -5.99
N SER A 75 10.86 -14.64 -5.10
CA SER A 75 11.17 -13.49 -4.24
C SER A 75 12.41 -13.74 -3.39
N ASP A 76 12.50 -14.90 -2.73
CA ASP A 76 13.66 -15.29 -1.91
C ASP A 76 14.96 -15.38 -2.73
N TYR A 77 14.85 -15.82 -3.97
CA TYR A 77 15.98 -15.82 -4.90
C TYR A 77 16.38 -14.38 -5.26
N LEU A 78 15.43 -13.54 -5.67
CA LEU A 78 15.69 -12.16 -6.11
C LEU A 78 16.28 -11.29 -5.00
N ASN A 79 15.82 -11.45 -3.76
CA ASN A 79 16.35 -10.74 -2.59
C ASN A 79 17.84 -10.97 -2.35
N LYS A 80 18.39 -12.07 -2.85
CA LYS A 80 19.83 -12.40 -2.75
C LYS A 80 20.66 -11.87 -3.91
N GLN A 81 20.05 -11.27 -4.94
CA GLN A 81 20.75 -10.86 -6.17
C GLN A 81 21.31 -9.44 -6.13
N ASN A 82 21.10 -8.68 -5.05
CA ASN A 82 21.56 -7.28 -4.95
C ASN A 82 21.09 -6.40 -6.14
N LEU A 83 19.83 -6.56 -6.54
CA LEU A 83 19.28 -5.94 -7.75
C LEU A 83 19.29 -4.42 -7.71
N VAL A 84 19.18 -3.80 -6.52
CA VAL A 84 19.22 -2.34 -6.38
C VAL A 84 20.56 -1.76 -6.82
N GLU A 85 21.67 -2.39 -6.49
CA GLU A 85 23.01 -1.96 -6.91
C GLU A 85 23.23 -2.15 -8.41
N GLN A 86 22.79 -3.29 -8.94
CA GLN A 86 22.85 -3.56 -10.37
C GLN A 86 22.00 -2.55 -11.14
N PHE A 87 20.78 -2.28 -10.66
CA PHE A 87 19.89 -1.26 -11.23
C PHE A 87 20.52 0.12 -11.17
N ALA A 88 21.13 0.52 -10.04
CA ALA A 88 21.75 1.84 -9.90
C ALA A 88 22.88 2.03 -10.93
N THR A 89 23.66 0.97 -11.20
CA THR A 89 24.70 0.99 -12.24
C THR A 89 24.10 1.06 -13.64
N TYR A 90 23.01 0.35 -13.89
CA TYR A 90 22.30 0.41 -15.17
C TYR A 90 21.71 1.80 -15.40
N ALA A 91 21.02 2.34 -14.40
CA ALA A 91 20.36 3.64 -14.48
C ALA A 91 21.35 4.80 -14.74
N ASP A 92 22.53 4.75 -14.10
CA ASP A 92 23.61 5.73 -14.33
C ASP A 92 24.05 5.75 -15.78
N LYS A 93 24.24 4.57 -16.38
CA LYS A 93 24.57 4.43 -17.81
C LYS A 93 23.46 4.90 -18.75
N HIS A 94 22.23 4.97 -18.26
CA HIS A 94 21.05 5.40 -19.05
C HIS A 94 20.57 6.80 -18.67
N GLY A 95 21.44 7.63 -18.09
CA GLY A 95 21.20 9.06 -17.88
C GLY A 95 20.60 9.44 -16.51
N LEU A 96 20.34 8.48 -15.62
CA LEU A 96 19.93 8.77 -14.26
C LEU A 96 21.16 8.72 -13.33
N GLN A 97 21.76 9.87 -13.09
CA GLN A 97 22.96 9.98 -12.28
C GLN A 97 22.82 9.30 -10.92
N ARG A 98 23.81 8.47 -10.55
CA ARG A 98 23.83 7.75 -9.29
C ARG A 98 23.89 8.69 -8.09
N ARG A 99 23.00 8.50 -7.11
CA ARG A 99 22.89 9.27 -5.86
C ARG A 99 22.77 8.33 -4.65
N ASN A 100 23.92 7.90 -4.13
CA ASN A 100 24.01 6.82 -3.13
C ASN A 100 23.13 7.03 -1.89
N LEU A 101 23.06 8.27 -1.35
CA LEU A 101 22.22 8.55 -0.18
C LEU A 101 20.73 8.38 -0.48
N LEU A 102 20.28 8.81 -1.66
CA LEU A 102 18.90 8.67 -2.07
C LEU A 102 18.55 7.22 -2.39
N ILE A 103 19.44 6.50 -3.06
CA ILE A 103 19.30 5.07 -3.33
C ILE A 103 19.16 4.31 -2.02
N LYS A 104 20.03 4.58 -1.02
CA LYS A 104 19.93 3.95 0.29
C LYS A 104 18.59 4.22 0.99
N LYS A 105 18.12 5.45 0.93
CA LYS A 105 16.80 5.82 1.50
C LYS A 105 15.63 5.15 0.79
N SER A 106 15.73 4.94 -0.53
CA SER A 106 14.69 4.30 -1.35
C SER A 106 14.89 2.80 -1.53
N HIS A 107 15.86 2.19 -0.86
CA HIS A 107 16.27 0.80 -1.13
C HIS A 107 15.07 -0.15 -1.15
N LYS A 108 14.24 -0.12 -0.12
CA LYS A 108 13.05 -0.98 -0.03
C LYS A 108 12.06 -0.77 -1.19
N LEU A 109 11.82 0.48 -1.59
CA LEU A 109 10.91 0.79 -2.70
C LEU A 109 11.48 0.35 -4.04
N LEU A 110 12.78 0.55 -4.26
CA LEU A 110 13.48 0.09 -5.44
C LEU A 110 13.45 -1.44 -5.53
N GLU A 111 13.83 -2.13 -4.46
CA GLU A 111 13.82 -3.59 -4.37
C GLU A 111 12.42 -4.16 -4.65
N ARG A 112 11.41 -3.64 -3.96
CA ARG A 112 10.01 -4.04 -4.17
C ARG A 112 9.56 -3.82 -5.62
N SER A 113 9.93 -2.68 -6.22
CA SER A 113 9.54 -2.38 -7.60
C SER A 113 10.24 -3.28 -8.61
N LEU A 114 11.54 -3.53 -8.44
CA LEU A 114 12.33 -4.39 -9.31
C LEU A 114 11.86 -5.85 -9.22
N ASN A 115 11.82 -6.39 -8.00
CA ASN A 115 11.39 -7.76 -7.77
C ASN A 115 9.97 -7.99 -8.26
N GLY A 116 9.05 -7.07 -7.93
CA GLY A 116 7.66 -7.16 -8.37
C GLY A 116 7.53 -7.21 -9.89
N ARG A 117 8.31 -6.41 -10.62
CA ARG A 117 8.28 -6.43 -12.09
C ARG A 117 8.87 -7.69 -12.68
N ILE A 118 9.93 -8.25 -12.09
CA ILE A 118 10.49 -9.52 -12.52
C ILE A 118 9.50 -10.67 -12.25
N ILE A 119 8.85 -10.67 -11.08
CA ILE A 119 7.80 -11.64 -10.74
C ILE A 119 6.63 -11.56 -11.73
N TYR A 120 6.17 -10.34 -12.05
CA TYR A 120 5.14 -10.14 -13.07
C TYR A 120 5.54 -10.73 -14.43
N ASN A 121 6.77 -10.45 -14.90
CA ASN A 121 7.27 -10.88 -16.19
C ASN A 121 7.43 -12.42 -16.29
N MET A 122 7.73 -13.07 -15.18
CA MET A 122 8.03 -14.50 -15.15
C MET A 122 6.83 -15.37 -14.79
N LEU A 123 6.00 -14.91 -13.89
CA LEU A 123 4.84 -15.67 -13.41
C LEU A 123 3.54 -15.10 -13.98
N ASN A 124 2.94 -14.12 -13.35
CA ASN A 124 1.71 -13.48 -13.79
C ASN A 124 1.32 -12.30 -12.89
N GLU A 125 0.20 -11.64 -13.22
CA GLU A 125 -0.36 -10.54 -12.45
C GLU A 125 -0.79 -10.94 -11.02
N GLN A 126 -1.30 -12.15 -10.84
CA GLN A 126 -1.72 -12.63 -9.53
C GLN A 126 -0.51 -12.75 -8.57
N ALA A 127 0.58 -13.34 -9.02
CA ALA A 127 1.81 -13.46 -8.24
C ALA A 127 2.42 -12.09 -7.91
N TRP A 128 2.36 -11.14 -8.86
CA TRP A 128 2.76 -9.76 -8.61
C TRP A 128 1.89 -9.09 -7.56
N THR A 129 0.56 -9.23 -7.67
CA THR A 129 -0.40 -8.66 -6.70
C THR A 129 -0.17 -9.24 -5.30
N GLU A 130 0.05 -10.54 -5.20
CA GLU A 130 0.38 -11.21 -3.95
C GLU A 130 1.68 -10.65 -3.35
N TYR A 131 2.73 -10.49 -4.17
CA TYR A 131 4.02 -9.94 -3.74
C TYR A 131 3.91 -8.52 -3.21
N ILE A 132 3.26 -7.61 -3.92
CA ILE A 132 3.13 -6.21 -3.50
C ILE A 132 2.24 -6.03 -2.27
N ASN A 133 1.30 -6.93 -2.03
CA ASN A 133 0.37 -6.87 -0.91
C ASN A 133 0.97 -7.36 0.41
N GLN A 134 2.06 -8.13 0.38
CA GLN A 134 2.70 -8.66 1.61
C GLN A 134 3.12 -7.57 2.60
N ASP A 135 3.64 -6.46 2.09
CA ASP A 135 4.14 -5.34 2.88
C ASP A 135 3.23 -4.09 2.83
N ASP A 136 2.01 -4.24 2.34
CA ASP A 136 1.06 -3.14 2.29
C ASP A 136 0.54 -2.78 3.70
N PRO A 137 0.79 -1.56 4.20
CA PRO A 137 0.38 -1.18 5.55
C PRO A 137 -1.14 -1.11 5.70
N VAL A 138 -1.88 -0.80 4.61
CA VAL A 138 -3.35 -0.75 4.64
C VAL A 138 -3.91 -2.16 4.79
N ILE A 139 -3.39 -3.12 4.02
CA ILE A 139 -3.80 -4.52 4.10
C ILE A 139 -3.49 -5.10 5.47
N ARG A 140 -2.27 -4.90 5.98
CA ARG A 140 -1.89 -5.37 7.33
C ARG A 140 -2.81 -4.81 8.41
N HIS A 141 -3.03 -3.49 8.39
CA HIS A 141 -3.93 -2.86 9.36
C HIS A 141 -5.38 -3.34 9.22
N THR A 142 -5.85 -3.56 8.00
CA THR A 142 -7.19 -4.11 7.73
C THR A 142 -7.34 -5.50 8.36
N LEU A 143 -6.34 -6.38 8.20
CA LEU A 143 -6.35 -7.71 8.81
C LEU A 143 -6.36 -7.65 10.34
N GLU A 144 -5.60 -6.72 10.95
CA GLU A 144 -5.62 -6.48 12.39
C GLU A 144 -7.01 -6.02 12.87
N VAL A 145 -7.65 -5.11 12.15
CA VAL A 145 -9.00 -4.62 12.46
C VAL A 145 -10.03 -5.75 12.42
N PHE A 146 -9.95 -6.64 11.43
CA PHE A 146 -10.81 -7.82 11.36
C PHE A 146 -10.52 -8.82 12.48
N HIS A 147 -9.27 -9.11 12.74
CA HIS A 147 -8.86 -10.05 13.79
C HIS A 147 -9.34 -9.59 15.18
N ASN A 148 -9.29 -8.30 15.44
CA ASN A 148 -9.73 -7.70 16.70
C ASN A 148 -11.24 -7.43 16.76
N ASN A 149 -12.03 -7.85 15.76
CA ASN A 149 -13.46 -7.55 15.63
C ASN A 149 -13.79 -6.04 15.73
N ALA A 150 -12.85 -5.18 15.33
CA ALA A 150 -13.01 -3.73 15.37
C ALA A 150 -13.64 -3.15 14.09
N ALA A 151 -13.88 -3.99 13.08
CA ALA A 151 -14.45 -3.57 11.78
C ALA A 151 -15.88 -3.04 11.89
N PHE A 152 -16.65 -3.52 12.88
CA PHE A 152 -18.04 -3.11 13.06
C PHE A 152 -18.18 -2.30 14.35
N PRO A 153 -18.73 -1.07 14.29
CA PRO A 153 -18.97 -0.28 15.48
C PRO A 153 -19.93 -1.04 16.40
N LYS A 154 -19.59 -1.16 17.67
CA LYS A 154 -20.50 -1.70 18.68
C LYS A 154 -21.78 -0.86 18.65
N LYS A 155 -22.97 -1.49 18.60
CA LYS A 155 -24.25 -0.76 18.73
C LYS A 155 -24.13 0.18 19.93
N PRO A 156 -24.44 1.48 19.79
CA PRO A 156 -24.50 2.35 20.95
C PRO A 156 -25.51 1.73 21.94
N ALA A 157 -25.11 1.66 23.20
CA ALA A 157 -26.01 1.20 24.26
C ALA A 157 -27.33 1.98 24.14
N ALA A 158 -28.45 1.27 24.12
CA ALA A 158 -29.75 1.91 23.96
C ALA A 158 -29.89 3.04 24.98
N VAL A 159 -29.97 4.28 24.49
CA VAL A 159 -30.23 5.43 25.36
C VAL A 159 -31.59 5.19 26.02
N ALA A 160 -31.57 4.92 27.30
CA ALA A 160 -32.79 4.73 28.09
C ALA A 160 -33.66 5.96 27.88
N LYS A 161 -34.83 5.77 27.23
CA LYS A 161 -35.82 6.85 27.04
C LYS A 161 -36.20 7.35 28.42
N LYS A 162 -35.79 8.58 28.78
CA LYS A 162 -36.32 9.26 29.98
C LYS A 162 -37.85 9.30 29.88
N PRO A 163 -38.59 8.87 30.93
CA PRO A 163 -40.05 8.93 30.91
C PRO A 163 -40.48 10.38 30.81
N LEU A 164 -41.39 10.65 29.85
CA LEU A 164 -42.04 11.96 29.70
C LEU A 164 -42.80 12.26 30.99
N THR A 165 -42.34 13.20 31.79
CA THR A 165 -43.07 13.73 32.92
C THR A 165 -44.31 14.48 32.39
N LYS A 166 -45.49 13.91 32.62
CA LYS A 166 -46.79 14.60 32.34
C LYS A 166 -46.85 15.88 33.18
N LYS A 167 -46.77 17.05 32.54
CA LYS A 167 -47.14 18.30 33.19
C LYS A 167 -48.62 18.25 33.57
N LYS A 168 -48.92 18.24 34.88
CA LYS A 168 -50.26 18.49 35.40
C LYS A 168 -50.65 19.94 35.05
N LYS A 169 -51.74 20.11 34.28
CA LYS A 169 -52.42 21.40 34.14
C LYS A 169 -53.12 21.72 35.48
N LYS A 170 -52.86 22.90 35.99
CA LYS A 170 -53.74 23.61 36.89
C LYS A 170 -54.54 24.61 36.08
#